data_0bfcab490ba74d78bdf45c5bf73041f5
#
_entry.id   0bfcab490ba74d78bdf45c5bf73041f5
#
_cell.length_a   1.000
_cell.length_b   1.000
_cell.length_c   1.000
_cell.angle_alpha   90.00
_cell.angle_beta   90.00
_cell.angle_gamma   90.00
#
_symmetry.space_group_name_H-M   'P 1'
#
loop_
_entity.id
_entity.type
_entity.pdbx_description
1 polymer ?
#
loop_
_entity_poly.entity_id
_entity_poly.type
_entity_poly.pdbx_seq_one_letter_code
_entity_poly.pdbx_strand_id
1 'polypeptide(L)'
;MAHRRMELAAAAFLGILANGAPACASDVANGERLAVRWCAPCHVVSPGQTRAQADAPSFAAISATRRIPEIDGFLRQSHPQMPDMSLTRNEISDLIAYMQTLAAPLDPAAPPARKDDYAPPTRG
;
A
#
# COMPACT_ATOMS: atom_id res chain seq x y z
N MET A 1 -7.06 -72.59 21.65
CA MET A 1 -7.81 -71.48 22.18
C MET A 1 -6.93 -70.24 22.07
N ALA A 2 -7.17 -69.42 21.08
CA ALA A 2 -6.30 -68.29 20.71
C ALA A 2 -6.95 -67.01 21.23
N HIS A 3 -6.32 -66.34 22.17
CA HIS A 3 -6.69 -65.01 22.60
C HIS A 3 -6.06 -63.98 21.68
N ARG A 4 -6.89 -63.42 20.82
CA ARG A 4 -6.55 -62.30 19.94
C ARG A 4 -6.59 -61.04 20.79
N ARG A 5 -5.42 -60.49 21.10
CA ARG A 5 -5.27 -59.19 21.72
C ARG A 5 -5.42 -58.11 20.61
N MET A 6 -6.49 -57.35 20.73
CA MET A 6 -6.77 -56.22 19.87
C MET A 6 -6.10 -54.99 20.48
N GLU A 7 -4.97 -54.59 19.90
CA GLU A 7 -4.26 -53.37 20.28
C GLU A 7 -4.97 -52.17 19.65
N LEU A 8 -5.56 -51.35 20.48
CA LEU A 8 -6.14 -50.07 20.12
C LEU A 8 -4.98 -49.06 19.96
N ALA A 9 -4.60 -48.77 18.73
CA ALA A 9 -3.70 -47.69 18.42
C ALA A 9 -4.46 -46.36 18.56
N ALA A 10 -4.23 -45.66 19.67
CA ALA A 10 -4.69 -44.28 19.84
C ALA A 10 -3.83 -43.33 19.01
N ALA A 11 -4.33 -42.93 17.86
CA ALA A 11 -3.73 -41.87 17.06
C ALA A 11 -3.97 -40.53 17.74
N ALA A 12 -2.95 -40.02 18.41
CA ALA A 12 -2.94 -38.66 18.95
C ALA A 12 -2.81 -37.67 17.77
N PHE A 13 -3.92 -37.07 17.36
CA PHE A 13 -3.94 -35.93 16.45
C PHE A 13 -3.42 -34.70 17.21
N LEU A 14 -2.15 -34.39 17.02
CA LEU A 14 -1.52 -33.18 17.51
C LEU A 14 -2.00 -32.03 16.61
N GLY A 15 -3.10 -31.35 17.01
CA GLY A 15 -3.60 -30.16 16.35
C GLY A 15 -2.59 -29.03 16.52
N ILE A 16 -1.86 -28.72 15.45
CA ILE A 16 -1.03 -27.51 15.34
C ILE A 16 -2.03 -26.35 15.21
N LEU A 17 -2.33 -25.68 16.31
CA LEU A 17 -2.96 -24.37 16.29
C LEU A 17 -1.94 -23.39 15.74
N ALA A 18 -1.98 -23.16 14.42
CA ALA A 18 -1.29 -22.05 13.79
C ALA A 18 -1.92 -20.77 14.33
N ASN A 19 -1.33 -20.19 15.37
CA ASN A 19 -1.60 -18.82 15.79
C ASN A 19 -1.06 -17.88 14.72
N GLY A 20 -1.78 -17.75 13.60
CA GLY A 20 -1.60 -16.67 12.65
C GLY A 20 -1.96 -15.39 13.40
N ALA A 21 -0.95 -14.59 13.78
CA ALA A 21 -1.19 -13.22 14.20
C ALA A 21 -2.02 -12.56 13.09
N PRO A 22 -3.10 -11.81 13.41
CA PRO A 22 -3.84 -11.08 12.39
C PRO A 22 -2.85 -10.12 11.71
N ALA A 23 -2.52 -10.40 10.46
CA ALA A 23 -1.88 -9.40 9.63
C ALA A 23 -2.85 -8.23 9.61
N CYS A 24 -2.47 -7.08 10.17
CA CYS A 24 -3.27 -5.87 10.09
C CYS A 24 -3.46 -5.58 8.60
N ALA A 25 -4.64 -5.92 8.08
CA ALA A 25 -5.00 -5.56 6.73
C ALA A 25 -5.04 -4.04 6.66
N SER A 26 -4.41 -3.48 5.60
CA SER A 26 -4.42 -2.04 5.38
C SER A 26 -5.85 -1.56 5.16
N ASP A 27 -6.22 -0.46 5.81
CA ASP A 27 -7.54 0.17 5.69
C ASP A 27 -7.53 1.21 4.56
N VAL A 28 -8.01 0.82 3.39
CA VAL A 28 -8.10 1.68 2.20
C VAL A 28 -8.96 2.93 2.48
N ALA A 29 -10.06 2.78 3.22
CA ALA A 29 -10.93 3.91 3.54
C ALA A 29 -10.26 4.89 4.52
N ASN A 30 -9.42 4.40 5.43
CA ASN A 30 -8.58 5.27 6.25
C ASN A 30 -7.52 5.98 5.40
N GLY A 31 -6.89 5.26 4.48
CA GLY A 31 -5.93 5.84 3.54
C GLY A 31 -6.53 6.97 2.71
N GLU A 32 -7.78 6.81 2.22
CA GLU A 32 -8.50 7.86 1.51
C GLU A 32 -8.74 9.08 2.40
N ARG A 33 -9.21 8.89 3.64
CA ARG A 33 -9.43 10.00 4.58
C ARG A 33 -8.14 10.78 4.86
N LEU A 34 -7.03 10.09 5.04
CA LEU A 34 -5.71 10.69 5.24
C LEU A 34 -5.28 11.49 4.00
N ALA A 35 -5.44 10.91 2.81
CA ALA A 35 -5.11 11.55 1.55
C ALA A 35 -5.90 12.85 1.35
N VAL A 36 -7.21 12.80 1.53
CA VAL A 36 -8.09 13.98 1.39
C VAL A 36 -7.73 15.05 2.42
N ARG A 37 -7.45 14.66 3.65
CA ARG A 37 -7.16 15.61 4.74
C ARG A 37 -5.81 16.30 4.60
N TRP A 38 -4.76 15.56 4.25
CA TRP A 38 -3.39 16.04 4.34
C TRP A 38 -2.72 16.27 2.98
N CYS A 39 -3.11 15.51 1.97
CA CYS A 39 -2.40 15.50 0.69
C CYS A 39 -3.13 16.28 -0.42
N ALA A 40 -4.47 16.35 -0.35
CA ALA A 40 -5.30 17.01 -1.37
C ALA A 40 -4.98 18.49 -1.64
N PRO A 41 -4.45 19.28 -0.68
CA PRO A 41 -4.02 20.64 -1.00
C PRO A 41 -2.92 20.71 -2.06
N CYS A 42 -2.05 19.71 -2.11
CA CYS A 42 -0.90 19.72 -3.03
C CYS A 42 -0.99 18.67 -4.15
N HIS A 43 -1.66 17.55 -3.90
CA HIS A 43 -1.80 16.44 -4.83
C HIS A 43 -3.24 16.26 -5.30
N VAL A 44 -3.43 15.78 -6.51
CA VAL A 44 -4.71 15.19 -6.92
C VAL A 44 -4.77 13.79 -6.32
N VAL A 45 -5.64 13.59 -5.35
CA VAL A 45 -5.70 12.35 -4.53
C VAL A 45 -6.94 11.50 -4.80
N SER A 46 -7.90 11.98 -5.58
CA SER A 46 -9.12 11.23 -5.89
C SER A 46 -9.57 11.45 -7.33
N PRO A 47 -10.35 10.52 -7.92
CA PRO A 47 -10.82 10.63 -9.30
C PRO A 47 -11.70 11.87 -9.57
N GLY A 48 -12.41 12.35 -8.55
CA GLY A 48 -13.27 13.54 -8.65
C GLY A 48 -12.53 14.87 -8.48
N GLN A 49 -11.29 14.84 -8.03
CA GLN A 49 -10.46 16.04 -7.87
C GLN A 49 -9.73 16.35 -9.17
N THR A 50 -10.03 17.48 -9.79
CA THR A 50 -9.46 17.88 -11.08
C THR A 50 -8.22 18.75 -10.95
N ARG A 51 -7.99 19.36 -9.76
CA ARG A 51 -6.87 20.26 -9.49
C ARG A 51 -6.38 20.15 -8.05
N ALA A 52 -5.12 20.47 -7.85
CA ALA A 52 -4.51 20.76 -6.56
C ALA A 52 -3.87 22.16 -6.60
N GLN A 53 -3.52 22.73 -5.44
CA GLN A 53 -2.95 24.09 -5.36
C GLN A 53 -1.46 24.11 -5.77
N ALA A 54 -0.80 22.96 -5.80
CA ALA A 54 0.59 22.82 -6.18
C ALA A 54 0.71 21.88 -7.39
N ASP A 55 1.80 22.04 -8.16
CA ASP A 55 2.17 21.17 -9.28
C ASP A 55 2.80 19.84 -8.81
N ALA A 56 2.25 19.27 -7.73
CA ALA A 56 2.70 17.98 -7.25
C ALA A 56 2.07 16.85 -8.10
N PRO A 57 2.80 15.74 -8.32
CA PRO A 57 2.27 14.63 -9.10
C PRO A 57 1.04 14.03 -8.45
N SER A 58 0.04 13.62 -9.23
CA SER A 58 -1.16 12.98 -8.70
C SER A 58 -0.81 11.62 -8.06
N PHE A 59 -1.64 11.16 -7.13
CA PHE A 59 -1.49 9.84 -6.53
C PHE A 59 -1.56 8.72 -7.56
N ALA A 60 -2.40 8.85 -8.57
CA ALA A 60 -2.45 7.92 -9.69
C ALA A 60 -1.12 7.85 -10.44
N ALA A 61 -0.51 9.01 -10.75
CA ALA A 61 0.79 9.06 -11.41
C ALA A 61 1.92 8.51 -10.55
N ILE A 62 1.93 8.80 -9.25
CA ILE A 62 2.91 8.25 -8.30
C ILE A 62 2.80 6.72 -8.27
N SER A 63 1.58 6.19 -8.12
CA SER A 63 1.34 4.75 -8.05
C SER A 63 1.67 4.01 -9.35
N ALA A 64 1.53 4.68 -10.49
CA ALA A 64 1.88 4.12 -11.79
C ALA A 64 3.40 4.11 -12.05
N THR A 65 4.17 5.00 -11.39
CA THR A 65 5.60 5.19 -11.70
C THR A 65 6.54 4.80 -10.57
N ARG A 66 6.03 4.60 -9.35
CA ARG A 66 6.83 4.28 -8.16
C ARG A 66 6.44 2.94 -7.57
N ARG A 67 7.44 2.19 -7.12
CA ARG A 67 7.21 0.93 -6.39
C ARG A 67 6.81 1.22 -4.94
N ILE A 68 6.04 0.32 -4.34
CA ILE A 68 5.57 0.44 -2.95
C ILE A 68 6.70 0.78 -1.96
N PRO A 69 7.89 0.13 -1.98
CA PRO A 69 8.98 0.47 -1.05
C PRO A 69 9.51 1.89 -1.23
N GLU A 70 9.44 2.44 -2.44
CA GLU A 70 9.85 3.82 -2.71
C GLU A 70 8.85 4.81 -2.12
N ILE A 71 7.55 4.54 -2.29
CA ILE A 71 6.48 5.35 -1.69
C ILE A 71 6.56 5.30 -0.16
N ASP A 72 6.74 4.11 0.42
CA ASP A 72 6.91 3.93 1.87
C ASP A 72 8.11 4.74 2.39
N GLY A 73 9.25 4.65 1.72
CA GLY A 73 10.44 5.42 2.09
C GLY A 73 10.22 6.94 2.05
N PHE A 74 9.50 7.44 1.05
CA PHE A 74 9.15 8.85 0.95
C PHE A 74 8.20 9.31 2.06
N LEU A 75 7.21 8.51 2.40
CA LEU A 75 6.23 8.85 3.44
C LEU A 75 6.82 8.81 4.85
N ARG A 76 7.91 8.08 5.06
CA ARG A 76 8.64 8.04 6.34
C ARG A 76 9.58 9.22 6.54
N GLN A 77 9.90 9.92 5.48
CA GLN A 77 10.83 11.03 5.52
C GLN A 77 10.10 12.27 5.03
N SER A 78 10.20 13.35 5.80
CA SER A 78 9.76 14.64 5.31
C SER A 78 10.67 15.05 4.15
N HIS A 79 10.10 15.25 2.96
CA HIS A 79 10.86 15.84 1.88
C HIS A 79 10.63 17.36 1.83
N PRO A 80 11.58 18.14 1.27
CA PRO A 80 11.65 19.59 1.45
C PRO A 80 10.40 20.39 1.04
N GLN A 81 9.54 19.80 0.22
CA GLN A 81 8.33 20.46 -0.31
C GLN A 81 7.04 19.95 0.31
N MET A 82 7.13 18.98 1.21
CA MET A 82 5.98 18.36 1.87
C MET A 82 6.11 18.50 3.38
N PRO A 83 5.07 18.94 4.09
CA PRO A 83 5.11 19.04 5.54
C PRO A 83 5.32 17.66 6.17
N ASP A 84 6.01 17.63 7.31
CA ASP A 84 6.09 16.43 8.13
C ASP A 84 4.72 16.17 8.77
N MET A 85 4.07 15.08 8.37
CA MET A 85 2.75 14.69 8.87
C MET A 85 2.84 13.70 10.02
N SER A 86 4.04 13.28 10.40
CA SER A 86 4.29 12.31 11.49
C SER A 86 3.43 11.05 11.40
N LEU A 87 3.28 10.51 10.19
CA LEU A 87 2.44 9.35 9.92
C LEU A 87 2.99 8.10 10.63
N THR A 88 2.11 7.35 11.26
CA THR A 88 2.42 6.03 11.80
C THR A 88 2.62 5.00 10.68
N ARG A 89 3.23 3.86 10.99
CA ARG A 89 3.40 2.76 10.01
C ARG A 89 2.09 2.27 9.44
N ASN A 90 1.04 2.20 10.26
CA ASN A 90 -0.28 1.76 9.81
C ASN A 90 -0.89 2.78 8.86
N GLU A 91 -0.82 4.07 9.18
CA GLU A 91 -1.31 5.14 8.32
C GLU A 91 -0.57 5.19 6.98
N ILE A 92 0.74 4.95 6.97
CA ILE A 92 1.53 4.81 5.73
C ILE A 92 1.03 3.61 4.92
N SER A 93 0.80 2.47 5.57
CA SER A 93 0.29 1.26 4.92
C SER A 93 -1.10 1.48 4.32
N ASP A 94 -1.99 2.15 5.05
CA ASP A 94 -3.34 2.49 4.62
C ASP A 94 -3.33 3.44 3.42
N LEU A 95 -2.47 4.46 3.50
CA LEU A 95 -2.29 5.44 2.44
C LEU A 95 -1.78 4.80 1.14
N ILE A 96 -0.77 3.93 1.24
CA ILE A 96 -0.25 3.18 0.10
C ILE A 96 -1.33 2.28 -0.50
N ALA A 97 -2.09 1.56 0.34
CA ALA A 97 -3.19 0.71 -0.12
C ALA A 97 -4.24 1.53 -0.89
N TYR A 98 -4.59 2.70 -0.40
CA TYR A 98 -5.48 3.62 -1.13
C TYR A 98 -4.87 4.08 -2.45
N MET A 99 -3.62 4.52 -2.45
CA MET A 99 -2.92 4.96 -3.66
C MET A 99 -2.91 3.88 -4.75
N GLN A 100 -2.76 2.60 -4.37
CA GLN A 100 -2.81 1.49 -5.31
C GLN A 100 -4.19 1.32 -5.97
N THR A 101 -5.27 1.74 -5.32
CA THR A 101 -6.62 1.72 -5.94
C THR A 101 -6.78 2.75 -7.05
N LEU A 102 -5.95 3.79 -7.06
CA LEU A 102 -5.96 4.87 -8.05
C LEU A 102 -5.04 4.57 -9.24
N ALA A 103 -4.13 3.61 -9.10
CA ALA A 103 -3.28 3.18 -10.19
C ALA A 103 -4.14 2.55 -11.29
N ALA A 104 -3.91 2.93 -12.56
CA ALA A 104 -4.41 2.12 -13.66
C ALA A 104 -3.85 0.70 -13.52
N PRO A 105 -4.59 -0.35 -13.95
CA PRO A 105 -4.08 -1.70 -13.94
C PRO A 105 -2.70 -1.70 -14.65
N LEU A 106 -1.66 -2.10 -13.92
CA LEU A 106 -0.33 -2.23 -14.52
C LEU A 106 -0.42 -3.33 -15.57
N ASP A 107 -0.11 -3.00 -16.81
CA ASP A 107 0.09 -4.02 -17.83
C ASP A 107 1.28 -4.87 -17.39
N PRO A 108 1.07 -6.17 -17.10
CA PRO A 108 2.15 -7.05 -16.66
C PRO A 108 3.26 -7.21 -17.71
N ALA A 109 3.01 -6.81 -18.95
CA ALA A 109 3.98 -6.78 -20.05
C ALA A 109 4.69 -5.43 -20.17
N ALA A 110 4.27 -4.39 -19.43
CA ALA A 110 4.92 -3.09 -19.49
C ALA A 110 6.30 -3.14 -18.79
N PRO A 111 7.36 -2.65 -19.41
CA PRO A 111 8.65 -2.52 -18.76
C PRO A 111 8.53 -1.59 -17.55
N PRO A 112 9.31 -1.83 -16.47
CA PRO A 112 9.31 -0.94 -15.31
C PRO A 112 9.64 0.49 -15.76
N ALA A 113 8.81 1.46 -15.30
CA ALA A 113 9.02 2.87 -15.58
C ALA A 113 10.45 3.28 -15.18
N ARG A 114 11.19 3.85 -16.13
CA ARG A 114 12.55 4.33 -15.89
C ARG A 114 12.48 5.66 -15.14
N LYS A 115 13.49 5.94 -14.34
CA LYS A 115 13.63 7.24 -13.65
C LYS A 115 13.59 8.43 -14.61
N ASP A 116 13.98 8.19 -15.86
CA ASP A 116 14.12 9.21 -16.92
C ASP A 116 12.78 9.51 -17.60
N ASP A 117 11.74 8.68 -17.39
CA ASP A 117 10.41 8.88 -17.98
C ASP A 117 9.59 9.97 -17.24
N TYR A 118 10.10 10.47 -16.11
CA TYR A 118 9.53 11.61 -15.42
C TYR A 118 10.07 12.90 -16.00
N ALA A 119 9.45 13.38 -17.06
CA ALA A 119 9.65 14.76 -17.51
C ALA A 119 8.86 15.69 -16.57
N PRO A 120 9.50 16.60 -15.80
CA PRO A 120 8.77 17.60 -15.06
C PRO A 120 7.98 18.47 -16.05
N PRO A 121 6.76 18.93 -15.66
CA PRO A 121 5.98 19.79 -16.52
C PRO A 121 6.81 21.02 -16.89
N THR A 122 6.95 21.25 -18.17
CA THR A 122 7.60 22.47 -18.70
C THR A 122 6.79 23.67 -18.26
N ARG A 123 7.40 24.57 -17.48
CA ARG A 123 6.80 25.87 -17.16
C ARG A 123 6.61 26.63 -18.48
N GLY A 124 5.34 26.80 -18.84
CA GLY A 124 4.92 27.75 -19.86
C GLY A 124 4.65 29.12 -19.24
#